data_9d5130e2c0e816eb501b2d09a50b96b2
#
_entry.id   9d5130e2c0e816eb501b2d09a50b96b2
#
_cell.length_a   1.000
_cell.length_b   1.000
_cell.length_c   1.000
_cell.angle_alpha   90.00
_cell.angle_beta   90.00
_cell.angle_gamma   90.00
#
_symmetry.space_group_name_H-M   'P 1'
#
loop_
_entity.id
_entity.type
_entity.pdbx_description
1 polymer ?
#
loop_
_entity_poly.entity_id
_entity_poly.type
_entity_poly.pdbx_seq_one_letter_code
_entity_poly.pdbx_strand_id
1 'polypeptide(L)'
;MTDTIIQIIPEGKVRDYIDGTIRKETPEEYVRQTVEKRLVIEHKYSKEQIAVEFPIKMGNGKKRADIVVFPENATKEERKDQQHIGLIIECKKESVRPTDKGEG
;
A
#
# COMPACT_ATOMS: atom_id res chain seq x y z
N MET A 1 -9.13 -31.26 -11.91
CA MET A 1 -10.20 -30.42 -11.44
C MET A 1 -9.63 -29.14 -10.83
N THR A 2 -10.24 -28.08 -11.08
CA THR A 2 -9.76 -26.81 -10.56
C THR A 2 -10.63 -26.37 -9.41
N ASP A 3 -10.00 -26.13 -8.30
CA ASP A 3 -10.72 -25.56 -7.18
C ASP A 3 -10.80 -24.08 -7.37
N THR A 4 -12.00 -23.62 -7.56
CA THR A 4 -12.23 -22.21 -7.67
C THR A 4 -12.59 -21.69 -6.30
N ILE A 5 -11.75 -20.84 -5.77
CA ILE A 5 -12.03 -20.21 -4.50
C ILE A 5 -12.72 -18.91 -4.80
N ILE A 6 -13.95 -18.83 -4.39
CA ILE A 6 -14.71 -17.59 -4.56
C ILE A 6 -14.69 -16.87 -3.24
N GLN A 7 -14.03 -15.74 -3.22
CA GLN A 7 -14.01 -14.91 -2.04
C GLN A 7 -15.12 -13.90 -2.17
N ILE A 8 -16.04 -13.94 -1.22
CA ILE A 8 -17.14 -12.99 -1.21
C ILE A 8 -16.68 -11.79 -0.41
N ILE A 9 -16.63 -10.65 -1.07
CA ILE A 9 -16.21 -9.43 -0.43
C ILE A 9 -17.46 -8.65 -0.07
N PRO A 10 -17.66 -8.36 1.22
CA PRO A 10 -18.86 -7.63 1.62
C PRO A 10 -18.95 -6.27 0.95
N GLU A 11 -20.17 -5.80 0.79
CA GLU A 11 -20.37 -4.48 0.24
C GLU A 11 -19.69 -3.44 1.10
N GLY A 12 -19.06 -2.45 0.47
CA GLY A 12 -18.31 -1.44 1.19
C GLY A 12 -16.92 -1.84 1.59
N LYS A 13 -16.47 -3.01 1.14
CA LYS A 13 -15.14 -3.51 1.43
C LYS A 13 -14.40 -3.79 0.13
N VAL A 14 -13.08 -3.80 0.22
CA VAL A 14 -12.25 -4.17 -0.92
C VAL A 14 -11.14 -5.09 -0.42
N ARG A 15 -10.60 -5.86 -1.33
CA ARG A 15 -9.49 -6.74 -1.01
C ARG A 15 -8.20 -6.06 -1.46
N ASP A 16 -7.24 -6.00 -0.55
CA ASP A 16 -5.96 -5.36 -0.86
C ASP A 16 -5.23 -6.13 -1.96
N TYR A 17 -4.72 -5.40 -2.92
CA TYR A 17 -4.04 -5.98 -4.07
C TYR A 17 -2.74 -6.70 -3.68
N ILE A 18 -2.06 -6.20 -2.65
CA ILE A 18 -0.77 -6.74 -2.25
C ILE A 18 -0.92 -7.90 -1.27
N ASP A 19 -1.63 -7.71 -0.18
CA ASP A 19 -1.66 -8.72 0.88
C ASP A 19 -2.98 -9.45 1.02
N GLY A 20 -3.97 -9.08 0.22
CA GLY A 20 -5.25 -9.77 0.25
C GLY A 20 -6.15 -9.45 1.42
N THR A 21 -5.74 -8.54 2.27
CA THR A 21 -6.53 -8.16 3.43
C THR A 21 -7.81 -7.46 2.99
N ILE A 22 -8.91 -7.77 3.66
CA ILE A 22 -10.18 -7.09 3.39
C ILE A 22 -10.19 -5.79 4.15
N ARG A 23 -10.38 -4.71 3.43
CA ARG A 23 -10.31 -3.38 4.01
C ARG A 23 -11.58 -2.60 3.65
N LYS A 24 -11.83 -1.54 4.41
CA LYS A 24 -12.96 -0.69 4.15
C LYS A 24 -12.72 0.10 2.86
N GLU A 25 -13.75 0.17 2.04
CA GLU A 25 -13.64 0.92 0.79
C GLU A 25 -13.74 2.41 1.08
N THR A 26 -12.64 3.12 0.87
CA THR A 26 -12.56 4.57 1.08
C THR A 26 -11.80 5.18 -0.08
N PRO A 27 -11.91 6.49 -0.26
CA PRO A 27 -11.09 7.14 -1.30
C PRO A 27 -9.61 6.94 -1.10
N GLU A 28 -9.15 6.94 0.15
CA GLU A 28 -7.74 6.70 0.43
C GLU A 28 -7.34 5.28 0.03
N GLU A 29 -8.22 4.33 0.29
CA GLU A 29 -7.93 2.96 -0.06
C GLU A 29 -7.85 2.79 -1.57
N TYR A 30 -8.72 3.48 -2.30
CA TYR A 30 -8.69 3.43 -3.74
C TYR A 30 -7.36 3.96 -4.28
N VAL A 31 -6.89 5.08 -3.74
CA VAL A 31 -5.63 5.67 -4.16
C VAL A 31 -4.48 4.70 -3.86
N ARG A 32 -4.48 4.12 -2.66
CA ARG A 32 -3.41 3.21 -2.29
C ARG A 32 -3.36 2.00 -3.21
N GLN A 33 -4.52 1.42 -3.51
CA GLN A 33 -4.55 0.23 -4.37
C GLN A 33 -4.11 0.56 -5.79
N THR A 34 -4.44 1.74 -6.26
CA THR A 34 -4.00 2.16 -7.58
C THR A 34 -2.47 2.25 -7.62
N VAL A 35 -1.88 2.83 -6.59
CA VAL A 35 -0.41 2.93 -6.51
C VAL A 35 0.21 1.54 -6.40
N GLU A 36 -0.38 0.66 -5.60
CA GLU A 36 0.14 -0.69 -5.46
C GLU A 36 0.19 -1.40 -6.82
N LYS A 37 -0.87 -1.27 -7.58
CA LYS A 37 -0.92 -1.92 -8.90
C LYS A 37 0.13 -1.34 -9.84
N ARG A 38 0.34 -0.04 -9.78
CA ARG A 38 1.33 0.58 -10.63
C ARG A 38 2.73 0.15 -10.25
N LEU A 39 2.99 -0.03 -8.97
CA LEU A 39 4.31 -0.49 -8.54
C LEU A 39 4.61 -1.87 -9.12
N VAL A 40 3.63 -2.75 -9.10
CA VAL A 40 3.84 -4.11 -9.60
C VAL A 40 3.86 -4.12 -11.13
N ILE A 41 2.91 -3.48 -11.76
CA ILE A 41 2.72 -3.61 -13.19
C ILE A 41 3.67 -2.71 -13.97
N GLU A 42 3.81 -1.46 -13.57
CA GLU A 42 4.61 -0.50 -14.33
C GLU A 42 6.05 -0.49 -13.87
N HIS A 43 6.30 -0.59 -12.58
CA HIS A 43 7.65 -0.49 -12.05
C HIS A 43 8.28 -1.85 -11.78
N LYS A 44 7.52 -2.93 -11.97
CA LYS A 44 8.03 -4.28 -11.95
C LYS A 44 8.54 -4.75 -10.60
N TYR A 45 8.09 -4.13 -9.52
CA TYR A 45 8.38 -4.67 -8.20
C TYR A 45 7.53 -5.91 -7.97
N SER A 46 8.07 -6.88 -7.26
CA SER A 46 7.27 -8.05 -6.90
C SER A 46 6.43 -7.70 -5.68
N LYS A 47 5.31 -8.40 -5.54
CA LYS A 47 4.46 -8.17 -4.38
C LYS A 47 5.20 -8.45 -3.08
N GLU A 48 6.18 -9.34 -3.13
CA GLU A 48 6.94 -9.68 -1.93
C GLU A 48 7.80 -8.53 -1.44
N GLN A 49 8.16 -7.61 -2.32
CA GLN A 49 8.93 -6.44 -1.93
C GLN A 49 8.08 -5.35 -1.30
N ILE A 50 6.78 -5.45 -1.39
CA ILE A 50 5.87 -4.38 -1.03
C ILE A 50 5.12 -4.75 0.24
N ALA A 51 5.09 -3.83 1.19
CA ALA A 51 4.28 -3.99 2.39
C ALA A 51 3.39 -2.77 2.53
N VAL A 52 2.19 -2.98 3.05
CA VAL A 52 1.23 -1.90 3.21
C VAL A 52 0.95 -1.71 4.68
N GLU A 53 0.65 -0.47 5.05
CA GLU A 53 0.39 -0.08 6.43
C GLU A 53 1.50 -0.56 7.35
N PHE A 54 2.71 -0.30 6.93
CA PHE A 54 3.90 -0.78 7.62
C PHE A 54 4.20 0.13 8.82
N PRO A 55 4.36 -0.45 10.00
CA PRO A 55 4.62 0.37 11.19
C PRO A 55 6.05 0.91 11.18
N ILE A 56 6.17 2.20 11.45
CA ILE A 56 7.46 2.87 11.49
C ILE A 56 7.59 3.60 12.81
N LYS A 57 8.75 3.46 13.42
CA LYS A 57 9.07 4.20 14.63
C LYS A 57 9.81 5.46 14.24
N MET A 58 9.40 6.57 14.78
CA MET A 58 10.00 7.86 14.50
C MET A 58 10.19 8.60 15.81
N GLY A 59 11.41 8.60 16.33
CA GLY A 59 11.67 9.27 17.59
C GLY A 59 10.78 8.71 18.67
N ASN A 60 9.93 9.56 19.25
CA ASN A 60 9.04 9.15 20.33
C ASN A 60 7.71 8.62 19.80
N GLY A 61 7.48 8.69 18.50
CA GLY A 61 6.19 8.35 17.97
C GLY A 61 6.22 7.14 17.08
N LYS A 62 5.03 6.73 16.71
CA LYS A 62 4.85 5.66 15.74
C LYS A 62 3.89 6.14 14.68
N LYS A 63 4.08 5.67 13.47
CA LYS A 63 3.11 5.91 12.43
C LYS A 63 3.12 4.70 11.51
N ARG A 64 2.15 4.62 10.64
CA ARG A 64 2.12 3.60 9.62
C ARG A 64 2.37 4.24 8.27
N ALA A 65 3.33 3.69 7.56
CA ALA A 65 3.54 4.10 6.19
C ALA A 65 2.52 3.39 5.32
N ASP A 66 1.91 4.11 4.40
CA ASP A 66 0.89 3.51 3.55
C ASP A 66 1.47 2.39 2.72
N ILE A 67 2.59 2.61 2.09
CA ILE A 67 3.25 1.61 1.27
C ILE A 67 4.75 1.75 1.46
N VAL A 68 5.43 0.62 1.64
CA VAL A 68 6.89 0.61 1.63
C VAL A 68 7.36 -0.43 0.62
N VAL A 69 8.51 -0.18 0.03
CA VAL A 69 9.11 -1.12 -0.92
C VAL A 69 10.50 -1.45 -0.42
N PHE A 70 10.77 -2.73 -0.31
CA PHE A 70 12.08 -3.21 0.10
C PHE A 70 12.91 -3.57 -1.13
N PRO A 71 14.24 -3.53 -1.01
CA PRO A 71 15.08 -3.94 -2.14
C PRO A 71 14.79 -5.37 -2.54
N GLU A 72 15.04 -5.66 -3.81
CA GLU A 72 14.77 -6.98 -4.34
C GLU A 72 15.55 -8.07 -3.60
N ASN A 73 16.76 -7.75 -3.17
CA ASN A 73 17.60 -8.73 -2.51
C ASN A 73 17.43 -8.77 -1.00
N ALA A 74 16.43 -8.06 -0.48
CA ALA A 74 16.18 -8.08 0.96
C ALA A 74 15.71 -9.46 1.39
N THR A 75 16.21 -9.93 2.53
CA THR A 75 15.78 -11.20 3.06
C THR A 75 14.40 -11.06 3.71
N LYS A 76 13.81 -12.19 4.05
CA LYS A 76 12.52 -12.19 4.69
C LYS A 76 12.54 -11.42 5.99
N GLU A 77 13.61 -11.57 6.77
CA GLU A 77 13.75 -10.82 8.02
C GLU A 77 13.95 -9.35 7.76
N GLU A 78 14.73 -9.02 6.74
CA GLU A 78 14.99 -7.61 6.43
C GLU A 78 13.72 -6.91 5.98
N ARG A 79 12.77 -7.63 5.41
CA ARG A 79 11.50 -7.03 5.00
C ARG A 79 10.57 -6.73 6.16
N LYS A 80 11.02 -7.01 7.37
CA LYS A 80 10.27 -6.63 8.58
C LYS A 80 10.94 -5.48 9.30
N ASP A 81 12.05 -5.00 8.79
CA ASP A 81 12.88 -4.00 9.46
C ASP A 81 12.80 -2.70 8.70
N GLN A 82 12.34 -1.65 9.37
CA GLN A 82 12.18 -0.37 8.70
C GLN A 82 13.51 0.19 8.19
N GLN A 83 14.62 -0.25 8.74
CA GLN A 83 15.91 0.26 8.29
C GLN A 83 16.31 -0.29 6.93
N HIS A 84 15.64 -1.32 6.46
CA HIS A 84 15.91 -1.88 5.15
C HIS A 84 14.94 -1.39 4.08
N ILE A 85 14.05 -0.47 4.44
CA ILE A 85 13.10 0.07 3.47
C ILE A 85 13.85 0.88 2.43
N GLY A 86 13.55 0.61 1.16
CA GLY A 86 14.15 1.36 0.07
C GLY A 86 13.29 2.54 -0.37
N LEU A 87 11.98 2.46 -0.18
CA LEU A 87 11.08 3.49 -0.68
C LEU A 87 9.85 3.53 0.21
N ILE A 88 9.43 4.72 0.57
CA ILE A 88 8.20 4.93 1.34
C ILE A 88 7.27 5.79 0.50
N ILE A 89 6.03 5.36 0.38
CA ILE A 89 5.04 6.11 -0.37
C ILE A 89 3.87 6.42 0.56
N GLU A 90 3.55 7.69 0.66
CA GLU A 90 2.38 8.13 1.41
C GLU A 90 1.29 8.45 0.42
N CYS A 91 0.14 7.86 0.61
CA CYS A 91 -0.99 8.05 -0.28
C CYS A 91 -1.99 8.95 0.42
N LYS A 92 -2.37 10.02 -0.24
CA LYS A 92 -3.37 10.92 0.30
C LYS A 92 -4.57 10.92 -0.61
N LYS A 93 -5.71 11.00 0.00
CA LYS A 93 -6.90 11.13 -0.81
C LYS A 93 -6.79 12.42 -1.59
N GLU A 94 -7.16 12.34 -2.82
CA GLU A 94 -7.13 13.50 -3.69
C GLU A 94 -8.14 14.49 -3.17
N SER A 95 -7.69 15.59 -2.65
CA SER A 95 -8.61 16.61 -2.22
C SER A 95 -8.67 17.64 -3.31
N VAL A 96 -9.80 18.06 -3.40
CA VAL A 96 -10.07 19.07 -4.36
C VAL A 96 -9.58 20.38 -3.82
N ARG A 97 -8.96 20.79 -3.78
CA ARG A 97 -8.58 21.83 -3.38
C ARG A 97 -8.19 22.76 -4.02
N PRO A 98 -8.69 23.08 -3.87
CA PRO A 98 -8.45 23.76 -4.41
C PRO A 98 -7.72 24.39 -4.70
N THR A 99 -7.69 24.58 -4.90
CA THR A 99 -7.15 25.10 -5.30
C THR A 99 -6.78 25.48 -5.47
N ASP A 100 -6.81 25.61 -5.31
CA ASP A 100 -6.57 25.92 -5.57
C ASP A 100 -6.39 26.39 -5.76
N LYS A 101 -6.49 26.92 -5.64
CA LYS A 101 -6.41 27.46 -5.93
C LYS A 101 -6.18 27.79 -6.37
N GLY A 102 -6.27 28.06 -6.43
CA GLY A 102 -6.18 28.45 -6.95
C GLY A 102 -6.03 28.78 -7.02
N GLU A 103 -5.89 28.97 -6.88
CA GLU A 103 -5.83 29.12 -7.01
C GLU A 103 -5.63 29.08 -7.08
N GLY A 104 -5.64 29.39 -6.88
CA GLY A 104 -5.55 29.22 -7.11
C GLY A 104 -5.40 29.16 -7.19
#